data_d1fc70484b510c97d8fe4a5714e5fa2d
#
_entry.id   d1fc70484b510c97d8fe4a5714e5fa2d
#
_cell.length_a   1.000
_cell.length_b   1.000
_cell.length_c   1.000
_cell.angle_alpha   90.00
_cell.angle_beta   90.00
_cell.angle_gamma   90.00
#
_symmetry.space_group_name_H-M   'P 1'
#
loop_
_entity.id
_entity.type
_entity.pdbx_description
1 polymer ?
#
loop_
_entity_poly.entity_id
_entity_poly.type
_entity_poly.pdbx_seq_one_letter_code
_entity_poly.pdbx_strand_id
1 'polypeptide(L)'
;MRFIIVLITSLFVLSLSSFAQNKKPRTGKESLFGKKLATYQITSNELSGACFYLVSGHGGPDPGTIGIYQGRQLHEDEYAYDIILRLARELLTRGAKVHIIIRDKKDGIRDGHILSNSKRETCMGDPIPLNQVERLKQRCKWVDKLFKKDKSNYKRAIFIHVELTVPVNPRFGWCLSYFLSKVRCKLFAKRLPLLLPGA
;
A
#
# COMPACT_ATOMS: atom_id res chain seq x y z
N MET A 1 -25.41 -45.60 -34.62
CA MET A 1 -25.30 -45.06 -33.24
C MET A 1 -23.89 -44.57 -32.89
N ARG A 2 -22.80 -45.29 -33.15
CA ARG A 2 -21.43 -44.88 -32.80
C ARG A 2 -20.98 -43.54 -33.44
N PHE A 3 -21.32 -43.26 -34.68
CA PHE A 3 -20.95 -42.00 -35.38
C PHE A 3 -21.69 -40.76 -34.83
N ILE A 4 -22.93 -40.89 -34.38
CA ILE A 4 -23.71 -39.80 -33.80
C ILE A 4 -23.14 -39.38 -32.45
N ILE A 5 -22.67 -40.34 -31.61
CA ILE A 5 -22.06 -40.06 -30.33
C ILE A 5 -20.74 -39.29 -30.49
N VAL A 6 -19.90 -39.66 -31.46
CA VAL A 6 -18.64 -38.97 -31.76
C VAL A 6 -18.88 -37.53 -32.21
N LEU A 7 -19.95 -37.30 -33.02
CA LEU A 7 -20.29 -35.93 -33.47
C LEU A 7 -20.77 -35.03 -32.35
N ILE A 8 -21.58 -35.58 -31.42
CA ILE A 8 -22.09 -34.83 -30.26
C ILE A 8 -20.97 -34.49 -29.29
N THR A 9 -20.03 -35.42 -29.05
CA THR A 9 -18.88 -35.15 -28.16
C THR A 9 -17.92 -34.11 -28.75
N SER A 10 -17.71 -34.12 -30.09
CA SER A 10 -16.90 -33.14 -30.79
C SER A 10 -17.52 -31.75 -30.73
N LEU A 11 -18.83 -31.61 -30.88
CA LEU A 11 -19.54 -30.33 -30.74
C LEU A 11 -19.48 -29.79 -29.31
N PHE A 12 -19.55 -30.66 -28.30
CA PHE A 12 -19.49 -30.27 -26.88
C PHE A 12 -18.10 -29.77 -26.49
N VAL A 13 -17.02 -30.37 -27.00
CA VAL A 13 -15.63 -29.92 -26.78
C VAL A 13 -15.37 -28.58 -27.46
N LEU A 14 -15.93 -28.32 -28.64
CA LEU A 14 -15.83 -27.02 -29.34
C LEU A 14 -16.58 -25.89 -28.61
N SER A 15 -17.68 -26.19 -27.92
CA SER A 15 -18.44 -25.17 -27.18
C SER A 15 -17.74 -24.74 -25.88
N LEU A 16 -16.90 -25.56 -25.27
CA LEU A 16 -16.13 -25.22 -24.07
C LEU A 16 -14.94 -24.27 -24.36
N SER A 17 -14.47 -24.22 -25.61
CA SER A 17 -13.35 -23.36 -25.98
C SER A 17 -13.72 -21.88 -26.16
N SER A 18 -15.01 -21.54 -26.21
CA SER A 18 -15.49 -20.18 -26.51
C SER A 18 -15.63 -19.27 -25.30
N PHE A 19 -15.35 -19.74 -24.09
CA PHE A 19 -15.52 -18.94 -22.87
C PHE A 19 -14.26 -18.21 -22.39
N ALA A 20 -13.14 -18.34 -23.07
CA ALA A 20 -11.99 -17.48 -22.83
C ALA A 20 -12.22 -16.12 -23.51
N GLN A 21 -13.15 -15.32 -23.00
CA GLN A 21 -13.24 -13.92 -23.39
C GLN A 21 -11.91 -13.24 -23.00
N ASN A 22 -11.11 -12.89 -24.01
CA ASN A 22 -9.94 -12.03 -23.92
C ASN A 22 -10.40 -10.62 -23.47
N LYS A 23 -10.77 -10.47 -22.19
CA LYS A 23 -10.95 -9.14 -21.60
C LYS A 23 -9.60 -8.45 -21.63
N LYS A 24 -9.50 -7.34 -22.37
CA LYS A 24 -8.30 -6.48 -22.33
C LYS A 24 -7.88 -6.28 -20.87
N PRO A 25 -6.60 -6.50 -20.54
CA PRO A 25 -6.12 -6.33 -19.18
C PRO A 25 -6.43 -4.89 -18.73
N ARG A 26 -7.10 -4.76 -17.60
CA ARG A 26 -7.38 -3.46 -17.00
C ARG A 26 -6.07 -2.93 -16.41
N THR A 27 -5.70 -1.73 -16.80
CA THR A 27 -4.50 -1.06 -16.28
C THR A 27 -4.87 0.15 -15.45
N GLY A 28 -4.07 0.42 -14.43
CA GLY A 28 -4.13 1.65 -13.64
C GLY A 28 -2.82 2.42 -13.73
N LYS A 29 -2.83 3.67 -13.28
CA LYS A 29 -1.64 4.53 -13.25
C LYS A 29 -1.58 5.27 -11.91
N GLU A 30 -0.42 5.19 -11.26
CA GLU A 30 -0.08 5.95 -10.05
C GLU A 30 1.35 6.50 -10.18
N SER A 31 1.46 7.82 -10.27
CA SER A 31 2.74 8.50 -10.51
C SER A 31 3.72 8.38 -9.36
N LEU A 32 3.22 8.20 -8.13
CA LEU A 32 4.05 8.03 -6.94
C LEU A 32 4.87 6.73 -6.96
N PHE A 33 4.56 5.76 -7.81
CA PHE A 33 5.38 4.55 -7.95
C PHE A 33 6.69 4.76 -8.74
N GLY A 34 6.89 5.96 -9.28
CA GLY A 34 8.04 6.28 -10.11
C GLY A 34 7.85 5.86 -11.58
N LYS A 35 8.67 6.43 -12.48
CA LYS A 35 8.49 6.28 -13.94
C LYS A 35 8.37 4.83 -14.42
N LYS A 36 9.16 3.91 -13.86
CA LYS A 36 9.21 2.50 -14.29
C LYS A 36 7.96 1.71 -13.85
N LEU A 37 7.39 2.03 -12.68
CA LEU A 37 6.33 1.25 -12.04
C LEU A 37 4.98 1.99 -11.98
N ALA A 38 4.90 3.19 -12.54
CA ALA A 38 3.71 4.03 -12.52
C ALA A 38 2.47 3.34 -13.12
N THR A 39 2.67 2.52 -14.16
CA THR A 39 1.59 1.72 -14.75
C THR A 39 1.57 0.33 -14.13
N TYR A 40 0.38 -0.16 -13.77
CA TYR A 40 0.19 -1.50 -13.21
C TYR A 40 -1.03 -2.17 -13.83
N GLN A 41 -1.05 -3.50 -13.83
CA GLN A 41 -2.19 -4.29 -14.28
C GLN A 41 -3.08 -4.62 -13.08
N ILE A 42 -4.40 -4.55 -13.27
CA ILE A 42 -5.39 -5.02 -12.30
C ILE A 42 -5.63 -6.50 -12.61
N THR A 43 -5.08 -7.37 -11.77
CA THR A 43 -5.06 -8.81 -11.97
C THR A 43 -6.27 -9.53 -11.37
N SER A 44 -6.89 -8.93 -10.35
CA SER A 44 -8.11 -9.47 -9.74
C SER A 44 -9.06 -8.38 -9.26
N ASN A 45 -10.24 -8.77 -8.79
CA ASN A 45 -11.23 -7.90 -8.18
C ASN A 45 -11.50 -8.29 -6.71
N GLU A 46 -10.62 -9.07 -6.09
CA GLU A 46 -10.78 -9.57 -4.71
C GLU A 46 -11.03 -8.45 -3.71
N LEU A 47 -10.41 -7.29 -3.90
CA LEU A 47 -10.53 -6.12 -3.05
C LEU A 47 -11.46 -5.05 -3.65
N SER A 48 -12.31 -5.41 -4.62
CA SER A 48 -13.32 -4.49 -5.14
C SER A 48 -14.27 -4.04 -4.04
N GLY A 49 -14.53 -2.74 -3.95
CA GLY A 49 -15.33 -2.14 -2.88
C GLY A 49 -14.58 -1.89 -1.56
N ALA A 50 -13.29 -2.24 -1.50
CA ALA A 50 -12.43 -1.88 -0.37
C ALA A 50 -11.64 -0.59 -0.65
N CYS A 51 -11.47 0.24 0.38
CA CYS A 51 -10.67 1.46 0.35
C CYS A 51 -9.65 1.47 1.48
N PHE A 52 -8.40 1.72 1.13
CA PHE A 52 -7.29 1.79 2.07
C PHE A 52 -6.68 3.19 2.10
N TYR A 53 -6.43 3.70 3.31
CA TYR A 53 -5.74 4.96 3.58
C TYR A 53 -4.36 4.60 4.14
N LEU A 54 -3.32 4.74 3.33
CA LEU A 54 -1.98 4.29 3.66
C LEU A 54 -1.13 5.48 4.12
N VAL A 55 -0.55 5.35 5.30
CA VAL A 55 0.21 6.40 5.95
C VAL A 55 1.58 5.86 6.34
N SER A 56 2.66 6.37 5.74
CA SER A 56 4.00 6.13 6.27
C SER A 56 4.22 6.96 7.54
N GLY A 57 4.92 6.39 8.49
CA GLY A 57 5.43 7.12 9.64
C GLY A 57 6.43 8.19 9.21
N HIS A 58 6.63 9.21 10.03
CA HIS A 58 7.65 10.25 9.83
C HIS A 58 7.54 10.98 8.47
N GLY A 59 8.64 11.52 7.96
CA GLY A 59 8.71 12.22 6.68
C GLY A 59 8.81 13.75 6.81
N GLY A 60 9.29 14.39 5.77
CA GLY A 60 9.59 15.82 5.74
C GLY A 60 10.71 16.20 6.71
N PRO A 61 10.42 17.02 7.76
CA PRO A 61 11.46 17.39 8.72
C PRO A 61 11.81 16.29 9.74
N ASP A 62 11.08 15.17 9.76
CA ASP A 62 11.18 14.12 10.75
C ASP A 62 11.61 12.80 10.10
N PRO A 63 12.91 12.42 10.20
CA PRO A 63 13.41 11.19 9.60
C PRO A 63 13.01 9.92 10.36
N GLY A 64 12.40 10.04 11.55
CA GLY A 64 12.17 8.92 12.45
C GLY A 64 13.47 8.40 13.07
N THR A 65 13.53 7.10 13.29
CA THR A 65 14.75 6.41 13.76
C THR A 65 15.82 6.45 12.68
N ILE A 66 17.06 6.76 13.08
CA ILE A 66 18.20 6.76 12.17
C ILE A 66 19.10 5.57 12.53
N GLY A 67 19.21 4.61 11.64
CA GLY A 67 20.16 3.52 11.70
C GLY A 67 21.44 3.82 10.92
N ILE A 68 22.49 3.01 11.13
CA ILE A 68 23.73 3.08 10.35
C ILE A 68 24.02 1.71 9.75
N TYR A 69 24.26 1.68 8.46
CA TYR A 69 24.67 0.48 7.73
C TYR A 69 25.78 0.81 6.75
N GLN A 70 26.91 0.10 6.86
CA GLN A 70 28.12 0.34 6.03
C GLN A 70 28.54 1.83 6.02
N GLY A 71 28.51 2.50 7.18
CA GLY A 71 28.86 3.91 7.33
C GLY A 71 27.87 4.91 6.73
N ARG A 72 26.70 4.47 6.26
CA ARG A 72 25.65 5.32 5.70
C ARG A 72 24.41 5.33 6.63
N GLN A 73 23.79 6.48 6.74
CA GLN A 73 22.55 6.63 7.51
C GLN A 73 21.36 6.01 6.74
N LEU A 74 20.53 5.30 7.49
CA LEU A 74 19.24 4.78 7.06
C LEU A 74 18.18 5.55 7.83
N HIS A 75 17.25 6.19 7.15
CA HIS A 75 16.16 6.95 7.76
C HIS A 75 14.86 6.15 7.71
N GLU A 76 14.19 6.03 8.84
CA GLU A 76 12.94 5.24 8.97
C GLU A 76 11.87 5.67 7.96
N ASP A 77 11.69 6.98 7.77
CA ASP A 77 10.68 7.54 6.88
C ASP A 77 10.82 7.06 5.43
N GLU A 78 12.05 6.93 4.93
CA GLU A 78 12.32 6.47 3.57
C GLU A 78 11.89 5.03 3.35
N TYR A 79 12.19 4.15 4.33
CA TYR A 79 11.79 2.73 4.26
C TYR A 79 10.29 2.55 4.50
N ALA A 80 9.72 3.29 5.46
CA ALA A 80 8.28 3.27 5.70
C ALA A 80 7.50 3.73 4.46
N TYR A 81 8.01 4.76 3.75
CA TYR A 81 7.41 5.25 2.52
C TYR A 81 7.51 4.23 1.38
N ASP A 82 8.68 3.62 1.17
CA ASP A 82 8.84 2.59 0.13
C ASP A 82 7.92 1.37 0.36
N ILE A 83 7.78 0.92 1.61
CA ILE A 83 6.84 -0.15 1.97
C ILE A 83 5.39 0.25 1.67
N ILE A 84 5.00 1.49 1.99
CA ILE A 84 3.66 2.00 1.67
C ILE A 84 3.41 2.00 0.16
N LEU A 85 4.38 2.39 -0.66
CA LEU A 85 4.23 2.38 -2.11
C LEU A 85 4.06 0.95 -2.66
N ARG A 86 4.84 0.00 -2.16
CA ARG A 86 4.72 -1.42 -2.54
C ARG A 86 3.37 -1.99 -2.13
N LEU A 87 2.93 -1.74 -0.90
CA LEU A 87 1.61 -2.14 -0.42
C LEU A 87 0.48 -1.51 -1.25
N ALA A 88 0.59 -0.21 -1.56
CA ALA A 88 -0.37 0.48 -2.39
C ALA A 88 -0.51 -0.18 -3.76
N ARG A 89 0.63 -0.51 -4.39
CA ARG A 89 0.65 -1.17 -5.69
C ARG A 89 -0.02 -2.53 -5.64
N GLU A 90 0.29 -3.33 -4.63
CA GLU A 90 -0.30 -4.66 -4.43
C GLU A 90 -1.83 -4.58 -4.24
N LEU A 91 -2.31 -3.65 -3.42
CA LEU A 91 -3.74 -3.45 -3.18
C LEU A 91 -4.48 -2.99 -4.45
N LEU A 92 -3.87 -2.08 -5.22
CA LEU A 92 -4.43 -1.58 -6.48
C LEU A 92 -4.49 -2.68 -7.55
N THR A 93 -3.49 -3.57 -7.64
CA THR A 93 -3.51 -4.70 -8.58
C THR A 93 -4.63 -5.70 -8.27
N ARG A 94 -5.11 -5.74 -7.02
CA ARG A 94 -6.25 -6.56 -6.58
C ARG A 94 -7.59 -5.84 -6.63
N GLY A 95 -7.64 -4.65 -7.22
CA GLY A 95 -8.87 -3.90 -7.44
C GLY A 95 -9.33 -3.03 -6.27
N ALA A 96 -8.51 -2.84 -5.24
CA ALA A 96 -8.81 -1.91 -4.16
C ALA A 96 -8.72 -0.45 -4.61
N LYS A 97 -9.38 0.43 -3.88
CA LYS A 97 -9.14 1.86 -3.89
C LYS A 97 -8.10 2.20 -2.83
N VAL A 98 -7.12 3.01 -3.18
CA VAL A 98 -6.02 3.36 -2.26
C VAL A 98 -5.80 4.87 -2.24
N HIS A 99 -5.59 5.40 -1.05
CA HIS A 99 -5.15 6.77 -0.81
C HIS A 99 -3.80 6.75 -0.08
N ILE A 100 -2.75 7.20 -0.74
CA ILE A 100 -1.42 7.40 -0.16
C ILE A 100 -1.40 8.80 0.45
N ILE A 101 -1.22 8.88 1.77
CA ILE A 101 -1.36 10.14 2.52
C ILE A 101 -0.07 10.94 2.54
N ILE A 102 1.07 10.29 2.80
CA ILE A 102 2.39 10.93 2.70
C ILE A 102 2.93 10.70 1.30
N ARG A 103 3.45 11.74 0.67
CA ARG A 103 3.80 11.73 -0.75
C ARG A 103 5.13 12.42 -1.02
N ASP A 104 6.02 11.76 -1.74
CA ASP A 104 7.13 12.38 -2.46
C ASP A 104 6.95 12.17 -3.97
N LYS A 105 6.85 13.26 -4.73
CA LYS A 105 6.64 13.18 -6.19
C LYS A 105 7.90 12.80 -6.97
N LYS A 106 9.08 12.85 -6.35
CA LYS A 106 10.35 12.56 -6.98
C LYS A 106 10.85 11.15 -6.68
N ASP A 107 10.53 10.63 -5.51
CA ASP A 107 10.86 9.28 -5.11
C ASP A 107 9.73 8.33 -5.53
N GLY A 108 10.12 7.16 -6.03
CA GLY A 108 9.20 6.09 -6.36
C GLY A 108 9.51 4.86 -5.51
N ILE A 109 9.06 3.68 -5.96
CA ILE A 109 9.48 2.40 -5.41
C ILE A 109 10.97 2.20 -5.77
N ARG A 110 11.80 1.90 -4.77
CA ARG A 110 13.26 1.84 -4.89
C ARG A 110 13.79 0.48 -4.48
N ASP A 111 14.62 -0.13 -5.32
CA ASP A 111 15.17 -1.47 -5.09
C ASP A 111 16.55 -1.46 -4.39
N GLY A 112 17.04 -0.31 -3.98
CA GLY A 112 18.32 -0.18 -3.27
C GLY A 112 18.26 -0.66 -1.83
N HIS A 113 19.32 -1.30 -1.33
CA HIS A 113 19.45 -1.63 0.10
C HIS A 113 19.55 -0.39 0.98
N ILE A 114 20.15 0.68 0.45
CA ILE A 114 20.29 1.95 1.13
C ILE A 114 19.51 2.98 0.33
N LEU A 115 18.41 3.46 0.92
CA LEU A 115 17.58 4.48 0.31
C LEU A 115 18.19 5.86 0.59
N SER A 116 18.18 6.71 -0.42
CA SER A 116 18.66 8.10 -0.28
C SER A 116 17.66 8.91 0.55
N ASN A 117 18.20 9.68 1.50
CA ASN A 117 17.39 10.50 2.38
C ASN A 117 16.81 11.71 1.64
N SER A 118 15.59 12.04 1.95
CA SER A 118 14.83 13.14 1.39
C SER A 118 14.16 13.94 2.52
N LYS A 119 13.70 15.15 2.21
CA LYS A 119 12.86 15.96 3.10
C LYS A 119 11.74 16.61 2.29
N ARG A 120 11.40 16.00 1.14
CA ARG A 120 10.43 16.55 0.19
C ARG A 120 9.02 16.00 0.40
N GLU A 121 8.86 15.10 1.36
CA GLU A 121 7.57 14.49 1.64
C GLU A 121 6.56 15.56 2.07
N THR A 122 5.35 15.37 1.60
CA THR A 122 4.20 16.22 1.90
C THR A 122 3.05 15.36 2.40
N CYS A 123 2.18 15.93 3.22
CA CYS A 123 0.94 15.28 3.60
C CYS A 123 -0.17 15.74 2.64
N MET A 124 -0.50 14.91 1.64
CA MET A 124 -1.48 15.21 0.59
C MET A 124 -1.17 16.49 -0.21
N GLY A 125 0.09 16.92 -0.26
CA GLY A 125 0.57 18.11 -0.92
C GLY A 125 0.86 19.28 0.03
N ASP A 126 0.41 19.22 1.27
CA ASP A 126 0.71 20.24 2.28
C ASP A 126 2.05 19.95 2.97
N PRO A 127 2.85 20.96 3.34
CA PRO A 127 4.07 20.78 4.12
C PRO A 127 3.80 20.03 5.44
N ILE A 128 4.73 19.19 5.82
CA ILE A 128 4.64 18.43 7.08
C ILE A 128 5.17 19.31 8.23
N PRO A 129 4.38 19.57 9.30
CA PRO A 129 4.82 20.38 10.42
C PRO A 129 6.00 19.78 11.18
N LEU A 130 6.87 20.62 11.74
CA LEU A 130 7.96 20.17 12.62
C LEU A 130 7.44 19.59 13.94
N ASN A 131 6.35 20.14 14.47
CA ASN A 131 5.74 19.67 15.71
C ASN A 131 5.08 18.30 15.53
N GLN A 132 5.44 17.32 16.36
CA GLN A 132 4.95 15.95 16.28
C GLN A 132 3.41 15.85 16.41
N VAL A 133 2.83 16.58 17.34
CA VAL A 133 1.38 16.54 17.58
C VAL A 133 0.62 17.07 16.37
N GLU A 134 1.12 18.14 15.77
CA GLU A 134 0.53 18.73 14.56
C GLU A 134 0.66 17.81 13.34
N ARG A 135 1.82 17.14 13.18
CA ARG A 135 2.01 16.12 12.15
C ARG A 135 0.98 15.00 12.25
N LEU A 136 0.77 14.47 13.48
CA LEU A 136 -0.23 13.41 13.71
C LEU A 136 -1.65 13.91 13.43
N LYS A 137 -1.99 15.12 13.90
CA LYS A 137 -3.30 15.75 13.60
C LYS A 137 -3.51 15.96 12.11
N GLN A 138 -2.49 16.41 11.38
CA GLN A 138 -2.55 16.61 9.93
C GLN A 138 -2.91 15.31 9.20
N ARG A 139 -2.22 14.21 9.51
CA ARG A 139 -2.49 12.89 8.92
C ARG A 139 -3.91 12.41 9.23
N CYS A 140 -4.31 12.48 10.49
CA CYS A 140 -5.64 12.08 10.92
C CYS A 140 -6.73 12.92 10.23
N LYS A 141 -6.54 14.24 10.10
CA LYS A 141 -7.47 15.14 9.41
C LYS A 141 -7.68 14.72 7.95
N TRP A 142 -6.59 14.41 7.23
CA TRP A 142 -6.68 13.97 5.84
C TRP A 142 -7.34 12.60 5.69
N VAL A 143 -6.99 11.63 6.54
CA VAL A 143 -7.64 10.32 6.55
C VAL A 143 -9.13 10.46 6.83
N ASP A 144 -9.53 11.24 7.84
CA ASP A 144 -10.94 11.48 8.19
C ASP A 144 -11.71 12.17 7.06
N LYS A 145 -11.12 13.19 6.43
CA LYS A 145 -11.71 13.90 5.28
C LYS A 145 -11.99 12.95 4.11
N LEU A 146 -11.04 12.07 3.78
CA LEU A 146 -11.18 11.11 2.70
C LEU A 146 -12.15 9.99 3.08
N PHE A 147 -12.10 9.51 4.31
CA PHE A 147 -12.98 8.48 4.84
C PHE A 147 -14.45 8.89 4.78
N LYS A 148 -14.77 10.13 5.14
CA LYS A 148 -16.13 10.67 5.10
C LYS A 148 -16.69 10.77 3.68
N LYS A 149 -15.83 11.05 2.69
CA LYS A 149 -16.21 11.16 1.29
C LYS A 149 -16.36 9.82 0.58
N ASP A 150 -15.65 8.82 1.04
CA ASP A 150 -15.60 7.51 0.40
C ASP A 150 -16.84 6.67 0.73
N LYS A 151 -17.40 6.01 -0.29
CA LYS A 151 -18.60 5.17 -0.18
C LYS A 151 -18.30 3.67 -0.20
N SER A 152 -17.01 3.27 -0.13
CA SER A 152 -16.62 1.87 -0.11
C SER A 152 -17.19 1.14 1.11
N ASN A 153 -17.58 -0.12 0.93
CA ASN A 153 -18.18 -0.95 1.98
C ASN A 153 -17.15 -1.32 3.07
N TYR A 154 -15.90 -1.51 2.67
CA TYR A 154 -14.80 -1.77 3.57
C TYR A 154 -13.79 -0.63 3.51
N LYS A 155 -13.44 -0.06 4.66
CA LYS A 155 -12.48 1.06 4.76
C LYS A 155 -11.49 0.82 5.89
N ARG A 156 -10.18 0.96 5.60
CA ARG A 156 -9.14 0.79 6.61
C ARG A 156 -8.00 1.79 6.44
N ALA A 157 -7.57 2.39 7.56
CA ALA A 157 -6.32 3.14 7.63
C ALA A 157 -5.21 2.21 8.12
N ILE A 158 -4.06 2.26 7.45
CA ILE A 158 -2.86 1.49 7.79
C ILE A 158 -1.73 2.48 7.97
N PHE A 159 -1.09 2.45 9.15
CA PHE A 159 0.09 3.23 9.48
C PHE A 159 1.28 2.29 9.57
N ILE A 160 2.35 2.62 8.85
CA ILE A 160 3.58 1.81 8.83
C ILE A 160 4.72 2.61 9.43
N HIS A 161 5.36 2.02 10.43
CA HIS A 161 6.62 2.42 11.00
C HIS A 161 7.63 1.29 10.82
N VAL A 162 8.90 1.64 10.72
CA VAL A 162 10.00 0.69 10.56
C VAL A 162 11.00 0.93 11.66
N GLU A 163 11.26 -0.07 12.48
CA GLU A 163 12.32 0.01 13.47
C GLU A 163 13.66 -0.38 12.85
N LEU A 164 14.58 0.57 12.81
CA LEU A 164 15.94 0.38 12.29
C LEU A 164 16.88 0.00 13.45
N THR A 165 16.73 -1.23 13.97
CA THR A 165 17.68 -1.77 14.93
C THR A 165 18.88 -2.36 14.21
N VAL A 166 20.09 -1.96 14.60
CA VAL A 166 21.31 -2.65 14.17
C VAL A 166 21.39 -3.95 14.98
N PRO A 167 21.37 -5.13 14.37
CA PRO A 167 21.57 -6.36 15.11
C PRO A 167 22.97 -6.34 15.74
N VAL A 168 23.04 -6.58 17.05
CA VAL A 168 24.31 -6.75 17.79
C VAL A 168 25.11 -7.94 17.27
N ASN A 169 24.51 -8.80 16.45
CA ASN A 169 25.15 -9.97 15.87
C ASN A 169 25.00 -9.97 14.33
N PRO A 170 26.10 -9.83 13.58
CA PRO A 170 26.08 -9.80 12.11
C PRO A 170 25.66 -11.11 11.42
N ARG A 171 25.37 -12.19 12.17
CA ARG A 171 24.91 -13.49 11.62
C ARG A 171 23.40 -13.58 11.45
N PHE A 172 22.63 -12.65 11.99
CA PHE A 172 21.17 -12.61 11.79
C PHE A 172 20.82 -11.41 10.91
N GLY A 173 20.32 -11.73 9.73
CA GLY A 173 19.83 -10.74 8.80
C GLY A 173 18.79 -9.81 9.43
N TRP A 174 18.56 -8.69 8.81
CA TRP A 174 17.65 -7.61 9.14
C TRP A 174 16.36 -8.11 9.81
N CYS A 175 16.18 -7.79 11.08
CA CYS A 175 14.90 -7.96 11.73
C CYS A 175 14.04 -6.74 11.37
N LEU A 176 13.23 -6.89 10.33
CA LEU A 176 12.18 -5.95 10.00
C LEU A 176 11.01 -6.25 10.95
N SER A 177 10.98 -5.65 12.13
CA SER A 177 9.83 -5.74 13.01
C SER A 177 8.75 -4.80 12.49
N TYR A 178 7.71 -5.36 11.85
CA TYR A 178 6.52 -4.62 11.47
C TYR A 178 5.68 -4.36 12.72
N PHE A 179 5.75 -3.17 13.26
CA PHE A 179 4.79 -2.72 14.26
C PHE A 179 3.55 -2.17 13.53
N LEU A 180 2.51 -2.97 13.48
CA LEU A 180 1.16 -2.46 13.26
C LEU A 180 0.75 -1.74 14.56
N SER A 181 1.24 -0.52 14.77
CA SER A 181 0.74 0.28 15.87
C SER A 181 -0.71 0.65 15.52
N LYS A 182 -1.64 0.11 16.29
CA LYS A 182 -2.98 0.69 16.42
C LYS A 182 -2.80 2.09 17.03
N VAL A 183 -2.43 3.07 16.24
CA VAL A 183 -2.65 4.46 16.63
C VAL A 183 -4.17 4.62 16.66
N ARG A 184 -4.74 4.47 17.86
CA ARG A 184 -6.08 4.94 18.14
C ARG A 184 -6.06 6.45 18.00
N CYS A 185 -6.28 6.97 16.80
CA CYS A 185 -6.90 8.26 16.68
C CYS A 185 -8.21 8.16 17.45
N LYS A 186 -8.32 8.81 18.62
CA LYS A 186 -9.53 8.79 19.46
C LYS A 186 -10.81 9.16 18.68
N LEU A 187 -10.69 9.80 17.53
CA LEU A 187 -11.75 10.08 16.58
C LEU A 187 -12.23 8.85 15.80
N PHE A 188 -11.41 7.81 15.62
CA PHE A 188 -11.78 6.60 14.88
C PHE A 188 -12.44 5.52 15.77
N ALA A 189 -12.23 5.56 17.07
CA ALA A 189 -12.68 4.52 18.00
C ALA A 189 -14.21 4.45 18.19
N LYS A 190 -14.98 5.45 17.74
CA LYS A 190 -16.44 5.47 17.98
C LYS A 190 -17.31 4.83 16.89
N ARG A 191 -16.76 4.33 15.76
CA ARG A 191 -17.61 3.84 14.65
C ARG A 191 -17.09 2.64 13.84
N LEU A 192 -16.26 1.77 14.39
CA LEU A 192 -16.00 0.48 13.73
C LEU A 192 -16.58 -0.64 14.60
N PRO A 193 -17.68 -1.26 14.19
CA PRO A 193 -18.03 -2.57 14.73
C PRO A 193 -16.91 -3.54 14.32
N LEU A 194 -16.38 -4.26 15.30
CA LEU A 194 -15.55 -5.44 15.10
C LEU A 194 -16.41 -6.50 14.40
N LEU A 195 -16.39 -6.54 13.08
CA LEU A 195 -16.78 -7.73 12.36
C LEU A 195 -15.54 -8.62 12.28
N LEU A 196 -15.37 -9.47 13.28
CA LEU A 196 -14.61 -10.69 13.14
C LEU A 196 -15.41 -11.58 12.17
N PRO A 197 -14.81 -12.16 11.12
CA PRO A 197 -15.45 -13.23 10.40
C PRO A 197 -15.58 -14.39 11.38
N GLY A 198 -16.80 -14.87 11.54
CA GLY A 198 -17.12 -16.06 12.32
C GLY A 198 -16.38 -17.28 11.80
N ALA A 199 -16.10 -18.19 12.74
CA ALA A 199 -15.49 -19.49 12.59
C ALA A 199 -16.07 -20.32 11.44
#